data_7919ac18ad5ec8e9cc9841b9520672cf
#
_entry.id   7919ac18ad5ec8e9cc9841b9520672cf
#
_cell.length_a   1.000
_cell.length_b   1.000
_cell.length_c   1.000
_cell.angle_alpha   90.00
_cell.angle_beta   90.00
_cell.angle_gamma   90.00
#
_symmetry.space_group_name_H-M   'P 1'
#
loop_
_entity.id
_entity.type
_entity.pdbx_description
1 polymer ?
#
loop_
_entity_poly.entity_id
_entity_poly.type
_entity_poly.pdbx_seq_one_letter_code
_entity_poly.pdbx_strand_id
1 'polypeptide(L)'
;MLVERSLHPTWLSNAYVLGAEEGGVAVFVDSGAPLEPLIEAVERHRLKPTHLLLTHGHADHVAGNDELVERYGLEVIAGAVETGGLRVEALATPGHSDDGISFVVDDLCFTGDTLFKDAVGGGPAVEIKKSVMDVLMKLPPETRVLPGHTDETTIGREWEENPFIRYWRGLEGEDGRSCRVLGEDATLVVWSPDYDGKGKALVRMAGGDEAIVGASRIEGL
;
A
#
# COMPACT_ATOMS: atom_id res chain seq x y z
N MET A 1 -16.27 6.25 -12.30
CA MET A 1 -16.03 5.81 -10.92
C MET A 1 -15.59 7.01 -10.08
N LEU A 2 -16.04 7.10 -8.83
CA LEU A 2 -15.69 8.16 -7.87
C LEU A 2 -14.70 7.59 -6.87
N VAL A 3 -13.58 8.30 -6.62
CA VAL A 3 -12.59 7.92 -5.62
C VAL A 3 -12.21 9.16 -4.82
N GLU A 4 -12.31 9.06 -3.51
CA GLU A 4 -11.86 10.12 -2.58
C GLU A 4 -10.87 9.53 -1.58
N ARG A 5 -9.84 10.31 -1.24
CA ARG A 5 -8.78 9.93 -0.32
C ARG A 5 -8.80 10.81 0.92
N SER A 6 -8.60 10.20 2.07
CA SER A 6 -8.19 10.87 3.30
C SER A 6 -6.75 10.50 3.65
N LEU A 7 -6.00 11.43 4.23
CA LEU A 7 -4.61 11.28 4.63
C LEU A 7 -4.46 11.57 6.12
N HIS A 8 -3.85 10.64 6.89
CA HIS A 8 -3.60 10.85 8.30
C HIS A 8 -2.40 11.81 8.52
N PRO A 9 -2.55 12.88 9.34
CA PRO A 9 -1.52 13.91 9.47
C PRO A 9 -0.22 13.45 10.17
N THR A 10 -0.28 12.36 10.95
CA THR A 10 0.86 11.85 11.72
C THR A 10 1.33 10.50 11.20
N TRP A 11 0.43 9.56 10.99
CA TRP A 11 0.77 8.24 10.44
C TRP A 11 1.08 8.29 8.94
N LEU A 12 0.56 9.32 8.25
CA LEU A 12 0.68 9.49 6.80
C LEU A 12 0.03 8.33 6.03
N SER A 13 -0.87 7.60 6.69
CA SER A 13 -1.64 6.54 6.07
C SER A 13 -2.82 7.10 5.30
N ASN A 14 -3.17 6.45 4.22
CA ASN A 14 -4.31 6.74 3.38
C ASN A 14 -5.50 5.84 3.75
N ALA A 15 -6.70 6.40 3.65
CA ALA A 15 -7.94 5.66 3.57
C ALA A 15 -8.75 6.18 2.38
N TYR A 16 -9.58 5.34 1.80
CA TYR A 16 -10.30 5.68 0.58
C TYR A 16 -11.79 5.36 0.69
N VAL A 17 -12.60 6.08 -0.07
CA VAL A 17 -13.95 5.65 -0.43
C VAL A 17 -14.07 5.59 -1.95
N LEU A 18 -14.62 4.49 -2.45
CA LEU A 18 -14.81 4.19 -3.85
C LEU A 18 -16.28 4.02 -4.14
N GLY A 19 -16.84 4.84 -5.04
CA GLY A 19 -18.22 4.78 -5.48
C GLY A 19 -18.35 4.38 -6.95
N ALA A 20 -19.29 3.50 -7.28
CA ALA A 20 -19.56 3.10 -8.66
C ALA A 20 -19.97 4.31 -9.51
N GLU A 21 -20.93 5.07 -9.01
CA GLU A 21 -21.47 6.29 -9.61
C GLU A 21 -22.13 7.16 -8.56
N GLU A 22 -22.53 8.39 -8.91
CA GLU A 22 -23.25 9.28 -7.99
C GLU A 22 -24.60 8.66 -7.56
N GLY A 23 -24.86 8.62 -6.25
CA GLY A 23 -26.01 7.95 -5.66
C GLY A 23 -25.93 6.41 -5.64
N GLY A 24 -24.85 5.83 -6.17
CA GLY A 24 -24.62 4.40 -6.26
C GLY A 24 -24.04 3.78 -4.99
N VAL A 25 -23.73 2.50 -5.08
CA VAL A 25 -23.05 1.74 -4.02
C VAL A 25 -21.60 2.20 -3.90
N ALA A 26 -21.07 2.14 -2.68
CA ALA A 26 -19.68 2.45 -2.39
C ALA A 26 -19.05 1.44 -1.43
N VAL A 27 -17.73 1.38 -1.44
CA VAL A 27 -16.93 0.63 -0.48
C VAL A 27 -15.84 1.55 0.09
N PHE A 28 -15.46 1.33 1.33
CA PHE A 28 -14.26 1.92 1.91
C PHE A 28 -13.08 0.97 1.73
N VAL A 29 -11.87 1.52 1.61
CA VAL A 29 -10.61 0.78 1.66
C VAL A 29 -9.76 1.37 2.75
N ASP A 30 -9.51 0.59 3.79
CA ASP A 30 -8.91 0.97 5.05
C ASP A 30 -9.68 2.13 5.78
N SER A 31 -9.30 2.41 7.01
CA SER A 31 -9.99 3.39 7.86
C SER A 31 -9.06 4.11 8.83
N GLY A 32 -7.75 4.00 8.65
CA GLY A 32 -6.77 4.56 9.58
C GLY A 32 -6.53 6.06 9.44
N ALA A 33 -7.00 6.70 8.35
CA ALA A 33 -6.99 8.15 8.18
C ALA A 33 -8.25 8.79 8.77
N PRO A 34 -8.29 10.13 8.99
CA PRO A 34 -9.49 10.83 9.43
C PRO A 34 -10.69 10.49 8.55
N LEU A 35 -11.80 10.12 9.18
CA LEU A 35 -12.98 9.64 8.44
C LEU A 35 -13.85 10.76 7.87
N GLU A 36 -13.81 11.95 8.47
CA GLU A 36 -14.64 13.09 8.07
C GLU A 36 -14.60 13.41 6.58
N PRO A 37 -13.42 13.50 5.92
CA PRO A 37 -13.37 13.80 4.48
C PRO A 37 -14.06 12.72 3.64
N LEU A 38 -13.96 11.44 4.05
CA LEU A 38 -14.61 10.32 3.36
C LEU A 38 -16.12 10.32 3.60
N ILE A 39 -16.55 10.61 4.82
CA ILE A 39 -17.97 10.75 5.18
C ILE A 39 -18.60 11.91 4.41
N GLU A 40 -17.94 13.07 4.34
CA GLU A 40 -18.38 14.20 3.54
C GLU A 40 -18.50 13.85 2.05
N ALA A 41 -17.57 13.05 1.52
CA ALA A 41 -17.63 12.56 0.15
C ALA A 41 -18.83 11.62 -0.07
N VAL A 42 -19.11 10.72 0.87
CA VAL A 42 -20.29 9.86 0.83
C VAL A 42 -21.57 10.71 0.78
N GLU A 43 -21.69 11.73 1.62
CA GLU A 43 -22.85 12.62 1.66
C GLU A 43 -22.96 13.49 0.39
N ARG A 44 -21.88 14.12 -0.02
CA ARG A 44 -21.79 14.97 -1.22
C ARG A 44 -22.22 14.24 -2.49
N HIS A 45 -21.77 13.01 -2.65
CA HIS A 45 -22.08 12.17 -3.81
C HIS A 45 -23.27 11.23 -3.59
N ARG A 46 -23.93 11.31 -2.42
CA ARG A 46 -25.09 10.49 -2.06
C ARG A 46 -24.82 8.98 -2.18
N LEU A 47 -23.60 8.57 -1.86
CA LEU A 47 -23.15 7.20 -1.95
C LEU A 47 -23.84 6.32 -0.88
N LYS A 48 -23.88 5.01 -1.14
CA LYS A 48 -24.46 4.00 -0.26
C LYS A 48 -23.39 2.98 0.11
N PRO A 49 -22.59 3.24 1.16
CA PRO A 49 -21.55 2.32 1.59
C PRO A 49 -22.12 0.98 2.02
N THR A 50 -21.47 -0.11 1.64
CA THR A 50 -21.90 -1.47 1.95
C THR A 50 -20.77 -2.31 2.58
N HIS A 51 -19.53 -2.03 2.24
CA HIS A 51 -18.38 -2.82 2.71
C HIS A 51 -17.23 -1.93 3.12
N LEU A 52 -16.41 -2.45 4.04
CA LEU A 52 -15.09 -1.95 4.39
C LEU A 52 -14.08 -3.04 4.04
N LEU A 53 -13.21 -2.74 3.08
CA LEU A 53 -12.14 -3.62 2.61
C LEU A 53 -10.88 -3.31 3.39
N LEU A 54 -10.23 -4.33 3.95
CA LEU A 54 -9.00 -4.17 4.71
C LEU A 54 -7.81 -4.70 3.91
N THR A 55 -6.83 -3.83 3.66
CA THR A 55 -5.58 -4.25 3.01
C THR A 55 -4.74 -5.10 3.94
N HIS A 56 -4.69 -4.78 5.23
CA HIS A 56 -4.03 -5.54 6.29
C HIS A 56 -4.40 -5.00 7.69
N GLY A 57 -3.97 -5.69 8.75
CA GLY A 57 -4.41 -5.46 10.13
C GLY A 57 -3.61 -4.44 10.95
N HIS A 58 -2.72 -3.62 10.39
CA HIS A 58 -1.98 -2.61 11.15
C HIS A 58 -2.89 -1.47 11.64
N ALA A 59 -2.56 -0.92 12.82
CA ALA A 59 -3.42 0.05 13.51
C ALA A 59 -3.72 1.30 12.68
N ASP A 60 -2.78 1.76 11.90
CA ASP A 60 -2.91 2.93 11.01
C ASP A 60 -3.71 2.65 9.73
N HIS A 61 -4.25 1.43 9.59
CA HIS A 61 -5.18 1.03 8.51
C HIS A 61 -6.57 0.67 9.05
N VAL A 62 -6.68 0.29 10.33
CA VAL A 62 -7.94 -0.23 10.88
C VAL A 62 -8.56 0.61 12.00
N ALA A 63 -7.92 1.73 12.39
CA ALA A 63 -8.30 2.50 13.58
C ALA A 63 -9.75 3.03 13.57
N GLY A 64 -10.33 3.28 12.41
CA GLY A 64 -11.69 3.77 12.25
C GLY A 64 -12.74 2.70 11.91
N ASN A 65 -12.38 1.40 11.94
CA ASN A 65 -13.30 0.33 11.56
C ASN A 65 -14.63 0.37 12.30
N ASP A 66 -14.58 0.45 13.63
CA ASP A 66 -15.77 0.40 14.47
C ASP A 66 -16.72 1.56 14.16
N GLU A 67 -16.18 2.77 13.97
CA GLU A 67 -16.97 3.95 13.63
C GLU A 67 -17.68 3.81 12.27
N LEU A 68 -16.98 3.35 11.23
CA LEU A 68 -17.58 3.14 9.92
C LEU A 68 -18.64 2.03 9.95
N VAL A 69 -18.35 0.93 10.64
CA VAL A 69 -19.29 -0.18 10.81
C VAL A 69 -20.55 0.27 11.56
N GLU A 70 -20.39 0.99 12.67
CA GLU A 70 -21.54 1.50 13.43
C GLU A 70 -22.37 2.50 12.63
N ARG A 71 -21.71 3.40 11.88
CA ARG A 71 -22.38 4.45 11.11
C ARG A 71 -23.17 3.91 9.91
N TYR A 72 -22.63 2.96 9.18
CA TYR A 72 -23.18 2.52 7.90
C TYR A 72 -23.66 1.05 7.89
N GLY A 73 -23.40 0.27 8.93
CA GLY A 73 -23.74 -1.15 8.97
C GLY A 73 -22.91 -1.98 7.98
N LEU A 74 -21.61 -1.65 7.84
CA LEU A 74 -20.75 -2.26 6.84
C LEU A 74 -20.41 -3.71 7.14
N GLU A 75 -20.27 -4.52 6.08
CA GLU A 75 -19.58 -5.80 6.15
C GLU A 75 -18.07 -5.57 5.98
N VAL A 76 -17.27 -6.08 6.94
CA VAL A 76 -15.80 -5.97 6.91
C VAL A 76 -15.23 -7.18 6.18
N ILE A 77 -14.48 -6.95 5.11
CA ILE A 77 -13.98 -8.00 4.22
C ILE A 77 -12.48 -7.86 3.97
N ALA A 78 -11.77 -8.98 4.05
CA ALA A 78 -10.40 -9.17 3.58
C ALA A 78 -10.42 -10.13 2.38
N GLY A 79 -11.12 -9.76 1.30
CA GLY A 79 -11.32 -10.62 0.14
C GLY A 79 -12.06 -9.95 -1.01
N ALA A 80 -12.30 -10.70 -2.07
CA ALA A 80 -13.04 -10.21 -3.22
C ALA A 80 -14.51 -9.97 -2.88
N VAL A 81 -15.10 -8.93 -3.49
CA VAL A 81 -16.53 -8.61 -3.33
C VAL A 81 -17.13 -8.11 -4.63
N GLU A 82 -18.40 -8.44 -4.83
CA GLU A 82 -19.21 -7.92 -5.92
C GLU A 82 -20.47 -7.29 -5.33
N THR A 83 -20.61 -5.96 -5.49
CA THR A 83 -21.68 -5.19 -4.87
C THR A 83 -22.06 -4.00 -5.73
N GLY A 84 -23.36 -3.83 -6.01
CA GLY A 84 -23.93 -2.64 -6.65
C GLY A 84 -23.24 -2.17 -7.94
N GLY A 85 -22.72 -3.09 -8.73
CA GLY A 85 -21.96 -2.81 -9.95
C GLY A 85 -20.46 -2.63 -9.77
N LEU A 86 -19.95 -2.62 -8.53
CA LEU A 86 -18.53 -2.72 -8.24
C LEU A 86 -18.12 -4.19 -8.20
N ARG A 87 -17.07 -4.52 -8.95
CA ARG A 87 -16.38 -5.81 -8.86
C ARG A 87 -14.98 -5.58 -8.35
N VAL A 88 -14.76 -6.00 -7.10
CA VAL A 88 -13.47 -5.89 -6.42
C VAL A 88 -12.77 -7.24 -6.45
N GLU A 89 -11.64 -7.32 -7.09
CA GLU A 89 -10.74 -8.47 -7.02
C GLU A 89 -9.75 -8.30 -5.88
N ALA A 90 -9.46 -9.39 -5.17
CA ALA A 90 -8.48 -9.40 -4.08
C ALA A 90 -7.26 -10.21 -4.51
N LEU A 91 -6.10 -9.59 -4.49
CA LEU A 91 -4.81 -10.20 -4.79
C LEU A 91 -4.04 -10.38 -3.49
N ALA A 92 -3.65 -11.61 -3.15
CA ALA A 92 -2.77 -11.84 -1.99
C ALA A 92 -1.40 -11.23 -2.27
N THR A 93 -0.98 -10.29 -1.42
CA THR A 93 0.29 -9.57 -1.51
C THR A 93 1.01 -9.53 -0.14
N PRO A 94 1.32 -10.71 0.45
CA PRO A 94 2.00 -10.78 1.74
C PRO A 94 3.43 -10.23 1.66
N GLY A 95 4.02 -9.98 2.85
CA GLY A 95 5.41 -9.58 3.02
C GLY A 95 5.60 -8.38 3.93
N HIS A 96 4.84 -7.30 3.77
CA HIS A 96 4.73 -6.25 4.79
C HIS A 96 3.93 -6.76 6.00
N SER A 97 2.86 -7.47 5.72
CA SER A 97 2.05 -8.21 6.67
C SER A 97 1.68 -9.56 6.05
N ASP A 98 1.49 -10.59 6.89
CA ASP A 98 1.13 -11.95 6.44
C ASP A 98 -0.27 -11.97 5.80
N ASP A 99 -1.15 -11.08 6.24
CA ASP A 99 -2.52 -10.91 5.76
C ASP A 99 -2.67 -9.89 4.61
N GLY A 100 -1.54 -9.42 4.05
CA GLY A 100 -1.51 -8.37 3.03
C GLY A 100 -2.32 -8.69 1.78
N ILE A 101 -3.24 -7.79 1.42
CA ILE A 101 -4.12 -7.88 0.25
C ILE A 101 -4.07 -6.57 -0.53
N SER A 102 -3.96 -6.68 -1.86
CA SER A 102 -4.21 -5.56 -2.77
C SER A 102 -5.57 -5.75 -3.45
N PHE A 103 -6.36 -4.67 -3.53
CA PHE A 103 -7.67 -4.70 -4.17
C PHE A 103 -7.63 -4.07 -5.54
N VAL A 104 -8.21 -4.73 -6.54
CA VAL A 104 -8.28 -4.22 -7.92
C VAL A 104 -9.74 -3.97 -8.29
N VAL A 105 -10.00 -2.77 -8.81
CA VAL A 105 -11.32 -2.36 -9.32
C VAL A 105 -11.12 -1.59 -10.62
N ASP A 106 -11.52 -2.16 -11.74
CA ASP A 106 -11.26 -1.61 -13.08
C ASP A 106 -9.76 -1.29 -13.30
N ASP A 107 -9.41 -0.01 -13.47
CA ASP A 107 -8.04 0.47 -13.64
C ASP A 107 -7.36 0.93 -12.34
N LEU A 108 -7.96 0.68 -11.18
CA LEU A 108 -7.45 1.06 -9.86
C LEU A 108 -6.90 -0.14 -9.11
N CYS A 109 -5.77 0.03 -8.43
CA CYS A 109 -5.20 -0.94 -7.50
C CYS A 109 -4.86 -0.28 -6.16
N PHE A 110 -5.55 -0.68 -5.10
CA PHE A 110 -5.28 -0.28 -3.72
C PHE A 110 -4.28 -1.26 -3.13
N THR A 111 -3.03 -0.86 -3.00
CA THR A 111 -1.92 -1.77 -2.69
C THR A 111 -1.61 -1.90 -1.21
N GLY A 112 -2.33 -1.16 -0.34
CA GLY A 112 -1.93 -1.07 1.07
C GLY A 112 -0.44 -0.76 1.17
N ASP A 113 0.26 -1.49 2.01
CA ASP A 113 1.67 -1.29 2.28
C ASP A 113 2.60 -2.24 1.50
N THR A 114 2.15 -2.72 0.33
CA THR A 114 2.98 -3.57 -0.53
C THR A 114 3.82 -2.76 -1.52
N LEU A 115 3.21 -1.81 -2.22
CA LEU A 115 3.86 -0.97 -3.24
C LEU A 115 3.49 0.49 -3.02
N PHE A 116 4.51 1.36 -3.00
CA PHE A 116 4.39 2.81 -2.90
C PHE A 116 4.98 3.49 -4.13
N LYS A 117 4.74 4.78 -4.25
CA LYS A 117 5.47 5.61 -5.19
C LYS A 117 6.95 5.68 -4.78
N ASP A 118 7.83 5.23 -5.65
CA ASP A 118 9.29 5.17 -5.49
C ASP A 118 9.80 4.20 -4.39
N ALA A 119 8.92 3.47 -3.71
CA ALA A 119 9.29 2.58 -2.62
C ALA A 119 8.40 1.31 -2.57
N VAL A 120 8.69 0.44 -1.63
CA VAL A 120 7.91 -0.76 -1.31
C VAL A 120 7.77 -0.91 0.21
N GLY A 121 6.86 -1.76 0.67
CA GLY A 121 6.66 -2.05 2.09
C GLY A 121 7.90 -2.58 2.80
N GLY A 122 7.99 -2.34 4.10
CA GLY A 122 9.03 -2.94 4.95
C GLY A 122 8.71 -4.39 5.28
N GLY A 123 9.73 -5.24 5.37
CA GLY A 123 9.57 -6.66 5.71
C GLY A 123 10.62 -7.56 5.06
N PRO A 124 10.42 -8.88 5.06
CA PRO A 124 11.28 -9.84 4.37
C PRO A 124 11.33 -9.55 2.86
N ALA A 125 12.52 -9.28 2.32
CA ALA A 125 12.67 -8.83 0.94
C ALA A 125 12.19 -9.86 -0.10
N VAL A 126 12.34 -11.15 0.19
CA VAL A 126 11.92 -12.24 -0.71
C VAL A 126 10.40 -12.22 -0.91
N GLU A 127 9.63 -12.04 0.16
CA GLU A 127 8.17 -12.04 0.12
C GLU A 127 7.63 -10.77 -0.55
N ILE A 128 8.15 -9.60 -0.15
CA ILE A 128 7.80 -8.32 -0.79
C ILE A 128 8.10 -8.35 -2.29
N LYS A 129 9.31 -8.82 -2.68
CA LYS A 129 9.69 -8.96 -4.09
C LYS A 129 8.69 -9.84 -4.85
N LYS A 130 8.29 -10.98 -4.27
CA LYS A 130 7.32 -11.89 -4.89
C LYS A 130 5.97 -11.20 -5.10
N SER A 131 5.43 -10.55 -4.07
CA SER A 131 4.16 -9.82 -4.16
C SER A 131 4.21 -8.68 -5.17
N VAL A 132 5.30 -7.92 -5.22
CA VAL A 132 5.47 -6.85 -6.20
C VAL A 132 5.68 -7.40 -7.61
N MET A 133 6.69 -8.25 -7.81
CA MET A 133 7.14 -8.64 -9.17
C MET A 133 6.25 -9.68 -9.84
N ASP A 134 5.71 -10.64 -9.05
CA ASP A 134 4.93 -11.76 -9.60
C ASP A 134 3.42 -11.52 -9.57
N VAL A 135 2.96 -10.53 -8.78
CA VAL A 135 1.54 -10.18 -8.67
C VAL A 135 1.29 -8.77 -9.23
N LEU A 136 1.75 -7.72 -8.56
CA LEU A 136 1.40 -6.35 -8.93
C LEU A 136 1.95 -5.91 -10.28
N MET A 137 3.21 -6.25 -10.60
CA MET A 137 3.82 -5.91 -11.90
C MET A 137 3.28 -6.73 -13.09
N LYS A 138 2.27 -7.59 -12.87
CA LYS A 138 1.49 -8.26 -13.94
C LYS A 138 0.24 -7.48 -14.33
N LEU A 139 -0.15 -6.48 -13.56
CA LEU A 139 -1.25 -5.59 -13.90
C LEU A 139 -0.88 -4.72 -15.11
N PRO A 140 -1.88 -4.22 -15.85
CA PRO A 140 -1.64 -3.30 -16.97
C PRO A 140 -0.82 -2.07 -16.55
N PRO A 141 0.10 -1.55 -17.38
CA PRO A 141 0.94 -0.41 -17.02
C PRO A 141 0.16 0.87 -16.64
N GLU A 142 -1.01 1.06 -17.23
CA GLU A 142 -1.92 2.18 -16.96
C GLU A 142 -2.67 2.07 -15.63
N THR A 143 -2.62 0.91 -14.96
CA THR A 143 -3.29 0.72 -13.66
C THR A 143 -2.77 1.75 -12.66
N ARG A 144 -3.69 2.55 -12.14
CA ARG A 144 -3.41 3.53 -11.08
C ARG A 144 -3.24 2.80 -9.75
N VAL A 145 -2.14 3.10 -9.07
CA VAL A 145 -1.82 2.57 -7.75
C VAL A 145 -2.20 3.59 -6.68
N LEU A 146 -3.08 3.20 -5.79
CA LEU A 146 -3.53 3.97 -4.63
C LEU A 146 -2.99 3.28 -3.37
N PRO A 147 -1.81 3.72 -2.88
CA PRO A 147 -1.10 3.02 -1.82
C PRO A 147 -1.64 3.35 -0.42
N GLY A 148 -1.25 2.54 0.57
CA GLY A 148 -1.52 2.79 1.98
C GLY A 148 -0.85 4.06 2.52
N HIS A 149 0.25 4.48 1.90
CA HIS A 149 0.96 5.74 2.18
C HIS A 149 1.36 6.42 0.87
N THR A 150 1.76 7.69 0.95
CA THR A 150 2.21 8.52 -0.19
C THR A 150 1.09 8.93 -1.16
N ASP A 151 1.51 9.51 -2.27
CA ASP A 151 0.65 9.87 -3.40
C ASP A 151 0.43 8.67 -4.33
N GLU A 152 -0.60 8.79 -5.16
CA GLU A 152 -0.86 7.82 -6.21
C GLU A 152 0.27 7.75 -7.24
N THR A 153 0.37 6.60 -7.89
CA THR A 153 1.30 6.35 -8.98
C THR A 153 0.65 5.41 -10.01
N THR A 154 1.43 4.81 -10.92
CA THR A 154 0.96 3.78 -11.84
C THR A 154 1.92 2.60 -11.88
N ILE A 155 1.42 1.42 -12.25
CA ILE A 155 2.24 0.22 -12.42
C ILE A 155 3.38 0.49 -13.42
N GLY A 156 3.09 1.16 -14.55
CA GLY A 156 4.10 1.46 -15.56
C GLY A 156 5.18 2.41 -15.06
N ARG A 157 4.81 3.44 -14.27
CA ARG A 157 5.80 4.33 -13.67
C ARG A 157 6.70 3.58 -12.69
N GLU A 158 6.11 2.81 -11.78
CA GLU A 158 6.90 2.06 -10.80
C GLU A 158 7.79 1.00 -11.47
N TRP A 159 7.32 0.38 -12.55
CA TRP A 159 8.17 -0.52 -13.34
C TRP A 159 9.44 0.15 -13.87
N GLU A 160 9.35 1.41 -14.33
CA GLU A 160 10.48 2.13 -14.92
C GLU A 160 11.32 2.93 -13.91
N GLU A 161 10.73 3.44 -12.84
CA GLU A 161 11.38 4.43 -11.98
C GLU A 161 11.68 3.92 -10.56
N ASN A 162 10.92 2.94 -10.01
CA ASN A 162 11.09 2.47 -8.65
C ASN A 162 12.46 1.80 -8.44
N PRO A 163 13.33 2.29 -7.53
CA PRO A 163 14.69 1.77 -7.37
C PRO A 163 14.75 0.30 -6.97
N PHE A 164 13.81 -0.18 -6.15
CA PHE A 164 13.74 -1.59 -5.74
C PHE A 164 13.41 -2.48 -6.93
N ILE A 165 12.43 -2.10 -7.74
CA ILE A 165 12.01 -2.84 -8.92
C ILE A 165 13.13 -2.84 -9.96
N ARG A 166 13.79 -1.70 -10.20
CA ARG A 166 14.92 -1.59 -11.11
C ARG A 166 16.09 -2.50 -10.70
N TYR A 167 16.41 -2.52 -9.39
CA TYR A 167 17.40 -3.44 -8.84
C TYR A 167 16.99 -4.91 -9.06
N TRP A 168 15.76 -5.28 -8.75
CA TRP A 168 15.28 -6.65 -8.95
C TRP A 168 15.23 -7.09 -10.40
N ARG A 169 15.12 -6.15 -11.32
CA ARG A 169 15.24 -6.36 -12.79
C ARG A 169 16.70 -6.42 -13.27
N GLY A 170 17.68 -6.16 -12.40
CA GLY A 170 19.10 -6.13 -12.78
C GLY A 170 19.50 -4.91 -13.59
N LEU A 171 18.74 -3.81 -13.53
CA LEU A 171 19.01 -2.56 -14.23
C LEU A 171 19.91 -1.62 -13.42
N GLU A 172 20.03 -1.87 -12.13
CA GLU A 172 20.87 -1.11 -11.20
C GLU A 172 21.73 -2.06 -10.36
N GLY A 173 22.95 -1.59 -10.01
CA GLY A 173 23.85 -2.32 -9.12
C GLY A 173 23.54 -2.04 -7.65
N GLU A 174 24.16 -2.81 -6.76
CA GLU A 174 24.11 -2.59 -5.32
C GLU A 174 24.88 -1.32 -4.94
N ASP A 175 24.37 -0.59 -3.92
CA ASP A 175 25.11 0.51 -3.29
C ASP A 175 26.44 0.02 -2.68
N GLY A 176 26.40 -1.08 -1.93
CA GLY A 176 27.54 -1.79 -1.39
C GLY A 176 28.13 -1.18 -0.11
N ARG A 177 27.59 -0.08 0.40
CA ARG A 177 28.08 0.54 1.66
C ARG A 177 27.79 -0.38 2.85
N SER A 178 28.79 -0.50 3.75
CA SER A 178 28.60 -1.16 5.06
C SER A 178 27.74 -0.26 5.95
N CYS A 179 26.78 -0.85 6.64
CA CYS A 179 25.90 -0.18 7.58
C CYS A 179 25.55 -1.13 8.74
N ARG A 180 24.75 -0.66 9.68
CA ARG A 180 24.21 -1.50 10.76
C ARG A 180 22.70 -1.32 10.85
N VAL A 181 22.00 -2.39 11.07
CA VAL A 181 20.53 -2.40 11.25
C VAL A 181 20.22 -3.02 12.60
N LEU A 182 19.61 -2.24 13.51
CA LEU A 182 19.30 -2.66 14.88
C LEU A 182 20.51 -3.25 15.63
N GLY A 183 21.72 -2.72 15.36
CA GLY A 183 22.97 -3.15 15.98
C GLY A 183 23.66 -4.32 15.30
N GLU A 184 23.12 -4.91 14.24
CA GLU A 184 23.73 -5.97 13.45
C GLU A 184 24.39 -5.41 12.18
N ASP A 185 25.53 -6.00 11.77
CA ASP A 185 26.21 -5.59 10.54
C ASP A 185 25.42 -5.99 9.31
N ALA A 186 25.35 -5.06 8.35
CA ALA A 186 24.62 -5.23 7.10
C ALA A 186 25.33 -4.49 5.95
N THR A 187 24.88 -4.77 4.74
CA THR A 187 25.27 -4.04 3.53
C THR A 187 24.04 -3.36 2.95
N LEU A 188 24.12 -2.07 2.66
CA LEU A 188 23.09 -1.35 1.93
C LEU A 188 23.09 -1.84 0.47
N VAL A 189 21.93 -2.27 -0.01
CA VAL A 189 21.73 -2.74 -1.38
C VAL A 189 21.05 -1.69 -2.23
N VAL A 190 19.88 -1.18 -1.78
CA VAL A 190 19.12 -0.13 -2.43
C VAL A 190 18.65 0.86 -1.39
N TRP A 191 18.61 2.13 -1.73
CA TRP A 191 17.96 3.18 -0.96
C TRP A 191 17.05 4.01 -1.85
N SER A 192 15.89 4.41 -1.32
CA SER A 192 14.97 5.31 -1.98
C SER A 192 14.31 6.26 -0.97
N PRO A 193 13.95 7.48 -1.39
CA PRO A 193 13.06 8.32 -0.58
C PRO A 193 11.78 7.56 -0.19
N ASP A 194 11.22 7.89 0.98
CA ASP A 194 9.96 7.33 1.45
C ASP A 194 9.03 8.45 1.94
N TYR A 195 7.77 8.12 2.18
CA TYR A 195 6.72 9.06 2.57
C TYR A 195 7.02 9.83 3.88
N ASP A 196 7.80 9.27 4.77
CA ASP A 196 8.19 9.90 6.05
C ASP A 196 9.40 10.84 5.93
N GLY A 197 9.94 11.02 4.73
CA GLY A 197 11.11 11.86 4.43
C GLY A 197 12.45 11.27 4.86
N LYS A 198 12.48 10.04 5.41
CA LYS A 198 13.71 9.38 5.89
C LYS A 198 14.26 8.36 4.91
N GLY A 199 13.40 7.76 4.11
CA GLY A 199 13.75 6.77 3.13
C GLY A 199 13.46 5.32 3.56
N LYS A 200 13.47 4.46 2.55
CA LYS A 200 13.35 3.01 2.65
C LYS A 200 14.61 2.37 2.06
N ALA A 201 15.07 1.29 2.66
CA ALA A 201 16.26 0.61 2.17
C ALA A 201 16.11 -0.91 2.12
N LEU A 202 16.63 -1.51 1.06
CA LEU A 202 16.94 -2.93 0.99
C LEU A 202 18.33 -3.13 1.56
N VAL A 203 18.44 -3.97 2.57
CA VAL A 203 19.69 -4.31 3.23
C VAL A 203 19.93 -5.81 3.20
N ARG A 204 21.21 -6.22 3.09
CA ARG A 204 21.65 -7.60 3.23
C ARG A 204 22.36 -7.76 4.56
N MET A 205 21.82 -8.59 5.43
CA MET A 205 22.38 -8.93 6.74
C MET A 205 23.65 -9.79 6.59
N ALA A 206 24.50 -9.83 7.61
CA ALA A 206 25.72 -10.63 7.59
C ALA A 206 25.48 -12.14 7.31
N GLY A 207 24.31 -12.66 7.67
CA GLY A 207 23.87 -14.03 7.36
C GLY A 207 23.47 -14.28 5.92
N GLY A 208 23.35 -13.22 5.10
CA GLY A 208 22.93 -13.29 3.70
C GLY A 208 21.43 -13.05 3.48
N ASP A 209 20.61 -12.98 4.51
CA ASP A 209 19.20 -12.65 4.42
C ASP A 209 19.02 -11.18 4.02
N GLU A 210 18.00 -10.89 3.20
CA GLU A 210 17.65 -9.54 2.77
C GLU A 210 16.35 -9.08 3.41
N ALA A 211 16.34 -7.82 3.85
CA ALA A 211 15.17 -7.17 4.42
C ALA A 211 14.99 -5.76 3.90
N ILE A 212 13.73 -5.29 3.85
CA ILE A 212 13.40 -3.91 3.55
C ILE A 212 13.04 -3.23 4.87
N VAL A 213 13.76 -2.15 5.17
CA VAL A 213 13.63 -1.44 6.44
C VAL A 213 13.52 0.07 6.21
N GLY A 214 12.87 0.77 7.15
CA GLY A 214 12.93 2.24 7.17
C GLY A 214 14.37 2.69 7.39
N ALA A 215 14.85 3.66 6.63
CA ALA A 215 16.23 4.15 6.71
C ALA A 215 16.58 4.74 8.10
N SER A 216 15.57 5.16 8.88
CA SER A 216 15.74 5.58 10.28
C SER A 216 16.25 4.46 11.22
N ARG A 217 16.19 3.20 10.80
CA ARG A 217 16.71 2.03 11.54
C ARG A 217 18.14 1.66 11.17
N ILE A 218 18.76 2.43 10.24
CA ILE A 218 20.09 2.16 9.71
C ILE A 218 21.08 3.18 10.29
N GLU A 219 22.14 2.66 10.89
CA GLU A 219 23.29 3.45 11.36
C GLU A 219 24.38 3.45 10.29
N GLY A 220 24.97 4.62 9.99
CA GLY A 220 26.07 4.76 9.04
C GLY A 220 25.64 5.13 7.60
N LEU A 221 24.41 5.58 7.42
CA LEU A 221 23.95 6.20 6.16
C LEU A 221 24.33 7.67 6.06
#